data_224cfd99261aa94ec38131df77b5c27b
#
_entry.id   224cfd99261aa94ec38131df77b5c27b
#
_cell.length_a   1.000
_cell.length_b   1.000
_cell.length_c   1.000
_cell.angle_alpha   90.00
_cell.angle_beta   90.00
_cell.angle_gamma   90.00
#
_symmetry.space_group_name_H-M   'P 1'
#
loop_
_entity.id
_entity.type
_entity.pdbx_description
1 polymer ?
#
loop_
_entity_poly.entity_id
_entity_poly.type
_entity_poly.pdbx_seq_one_letter_code
_entity_poly.pdbx_strand_id
1 'polypeptide(L)'
;ALTKGMCQAITQALLAWRDDPAVELVLLDHTGERGFCAGGDIRMLAESGAGDGRLAREFFFTEYRLNHLLFHFPKHVVAIMDGVTMGGGVGLSRPCRFRIATERTTFAMPETGIGLFPDVGGGWYLSRMPDHLGLWLALTGARIKAADCELLGIATDYIESAKVERVKAGVVGDPGHAET
;
A
#
# COMPACT_ATOMS: atom_id res chain seq x y z
N ALA A 1 3.17 6.47 -10.03
CA ALA A 1 4.28 6.24 -9.10
C ALA A 1 4.09 7.07 -7.85
N LEU A 2 4.50 6.55 -6.71
CA LEU A 2 4.51 7.27 -5.44
C LEU A 2 5.69 8.26 -5.45
N THR A 3 5.42 9.51 -5.08
CA THR A 3 6.43 10.57 -5.02
C THR A 3 6.64 11.05 -3.58
N LYS A 4 7.78 11.70 -3.30
CA LYS A 4 8.05 12.33 -2.00
C LYS A 4 6.93 13.30 -1.61
N GLY A 5 6.45 14.13 -2.56
CA GLY A 5 5.36 15.06 -2.31
C GLY A 5 4.04 14.37 -1.91
N MET A 6 3.70 13.25 -2.55
CA MET A 6 2.54 12.44 -2.17
C MET A 6 2.69 11.87 -0.76
N CYS A 7 3.85 11.31 -0.43
CA CYS A 7 4.13 10.81 0.92
C CYS A 7 3.98 11.91 1.98
N GLN A 8 4.48 13.11 1.68
CA GLN A 8 4.34 14.26 2.58
C GLN A 8 2.88 14.69 2.75
N ALA A 9 2.11 14.76 1.66
CA ALA A 9 0.70 15.14 1.71
C ALA A 9 -0.14 14.13 2.52
N ILE A 10 0.06 12.83 2.29
CA ILE A 10 -0.60 11.77 3.06
C ILE A 10 -0.20 11.86 4.55
N THR A 11 1.08 12.08 4.84
CA THR A 11 1.56 12.23 6.22
C THR A 11 0.89 13.41 6.91
N GLN A 12 0.80 14.56 6.25
CA GLN A 12 0.15 15.77 6.80
C GLN A 12 -1.34 15.52 7.08
N ALA A 13 -2.05 14.88 6.14
CA ALA A 13 -3.47 14.56 6.32
C ALA A 13 -3.66 13.60 7.51
N LEU A 14 -2.89 12.52 7.59
CA LEU A 14 -2.97 11.57 8.70
C LEU A 14 -2.69 12.22 10.05
N LEU A 15 -1.67 13.09 10.14
CA LEU A 15 -1.36 13.81 11.38
C LEU A 15 -2.48 14.78 11.79
N ALA A 16 -3.13 15.44 10.82
CA ALA A 16 -4.27 16.31 11.10
C ALA A 16 -5.49 15.51 11.59
N TRP A 17 -5.72 14.31 11.03
CA TRP A 17 -6.88 13.48 11.34
C TRP A 17 -6.69 12.58 12.55
N ARG A 18 -5.47 12.36 12.99
CA ARG A 18 -5.13 11.42 14.06
C ARG A 18 -5.93 11.66 15.32
N ASP A 19 -6.01 12.91 15.74
CA ASP A 19 -6.61 13.31 17.01
C ASP A 19 -7.96 14.06 16.80
N ASP A 20 -8.44 14.16 15.55
CA ASP A 20 -9.71 14.81 15.22
C ASP A 20 -10.89 13.84 15.46
N PRO A 21 -11.78 14.09 16.44
CA PRO A 21 -12.88 13.18 16.75
C PRO A 21 -13.94 13.09 15.63
N ALA A 22 -13.95 14.04 14.68
CA ALA A 22 -14.86 13.99 13.53
C ALA A 22 -14.39 13.02 12.45
N VAL A 23 -13.15 12.54 12.50
CA VAL A 23 -12.63 11.54 11.57
C VAL A 23 -12.61 10.18 12.26
N GLU A 24 -13.50 9.30 11.87
CA GLU A 24 -13.60 7.95 12.43
C GLU A 24 -12.77 6.92 11.64
N LEU A 25 -12.64 7.14 10.34
CA LEU A 25 -11.99 6.22 9.40
C LEU A 25 -11.26 6.99 8.30
N VAL A 26 -10.20 6.42 7.78
CA VAL A 26 -9.46 6.95 6.62
C VAL A 26 -9.53 5.95 5.47
N LEU A 27 -9.91 6.44 4.29
CA LEU A 27 -9.90 5.66 3.06
C LEU A 27 -8.69 6.05 2.19
N LEU A 28 -7.86 5.06 1.85
CA LEU A 28 -6.79 5.20 0.87
C LEU A 28 -7.23 4.59 -0.46
N ASP A 29 -7.30 5.42 -1.47
CA ASP A 29 -7.70 5.03 -2.82
C ASP A 29 -6.83 5.75 -3.86
N HIS A 30 -7.04 5.48 -5.14
CA HIS A 30 -6.34 6.09 -6.26
C HIS A 30 -7.32 6.75 -7.23
N THR A 31 -6.81 7.71 -7.99
CA THR A 31 -7.60 8.46 -8.98
C THR A 31 -7.31 8.04 -10.43
N GLY A 32 -6.36 7.14 -10.66
CA GLY A 32 -5.95 6.72 -12.00
C GLY A 32 -6.54 5.37 -12.40
N GLU A 33 -6.48 5.05 -13.68
CA GLU A 33 -7.02 3.79 -14.22
C GLU A 33 -6.09 2.58 -14.06
N ARG A 34 -4.80 2.81 -13.74
CA ARG A 34 -3.76 1.75 -13.73
C ARG A 34 -3.68 0.94 -12.45
N GLY A 35 -4.28 1.42 -11.39
CA GLY A 35 -4.34 0.74 -10.11
C GLY A 35 -3.87 1.58 -8.93
N PHE A 36 -3.88 0.98 -7.76
CA PHE A 36 -3.68 1.64 -6.47
C PHE A 36 -2.33 2.36 -6.38
N CYS A 37 -1.22 1.61 -6.48
CA CYS A 37 0.11 2.20 -6.51
C CYS A 37 1.14 1.18 -6.99
N ALA A 38 1.93 1.54 -8.00
CA ALA A 38 2.96 0.67 -8.57
C ALA A 38 4.35 0.81 -7.91
N GLY A 39 4.44 1.53 -6.79
CA GLY A 39 5.69 1.82 -6.09
C GLY A 39 6.27 3.19 -6.37
N GLY A 40 7.46 3.45 -5.85
CA GLY A 40 8.20 4.71 -6.01
C GLY A 40 8.57 5.03 -7.47
N ASP A 41 8.98 6.26 -7.71
CA ASP A 41 9.49 6.68 -9.01
C ASP A 41 10.90 6.12 -9.25
N ILE A 42 10.95 4.93 -9.87
CA ILE A 42 12.20 4.20 -10.15
C ILE A 42 13.15 5.03 -11.03
N ARG A 43 12.63 5.83 -11.95
CA ARG A 43 13.46 6.69 -12.81
C ARG A 43 14.19 7.73 -11.97
N MET A 44 13.46 8.45 -11.12
CA MET A 44 14.05 9.43 -10.19
C MET A 44 15.09 8.76 -9.27
N LEU A 45 14.79 7.56 -8.76
CA LEU A 45 15.71 6.81 -7.90
C LEU A 45 17.00 6.44 -8.63
N ALA A 46 16.90 5.94 -9.87
CA ALA A 46 18.06 5.60 -10.70
C ALA A 46 18.92 6.84 -11.05
N GLU A 47 18.29 7.93 -11.47
CA GLU A 47 18.96 9.19 -11.78
C GLU A 47 19.67 9.77 -10.54
N SER A 48 19.01 9.74 -9.38
CA SER A 48 19.63 10.17 -8.12
C SER A 48 20.80 9.28 -7.71
N GLY A 49 20.67 7.95 -7.89
CA GLY A 49 21.72 6.99 -7.57
C GLY A 49 22.95 7.10 -8.47
N ALA A 50 22.77 7.55 -9.70
CA ALA A 50 23.90 7.87 -10.60
C ALA A 50 24.70 9.13 -10.19
N GLY A 51 24.11 9.96 -9.32
CA GLY A 51 24.72 11.16 -8.74
C GLY A 51 25.08 10.98 -7.26
N ASP A 52 24.71 11.97 -6.44
CA ASP A 52 24.98 11.98 -5.00
C ASP A 52 24.01 11.13 -4.15
N GLY A 53 22.96 10.59 -4.76
CA GLY A 53 21.91 9.79 -4.13
C GLY A 53 21.00 10.56 -3.15
N ARG A 54 21.10 11.89 -3.08
CA ARG A 54 20.38 12.70 -2.10
C ARG A 54 18.87 12.60 -2.23
N LEU A 55 18.34 12.74 -3.45
CA LEU A 55 16.88 12.68 -3.68
C LEU A 55 16.31 11.30 -3.36
N ALA A 56 17.03 10.21 -3.69
CA ALA A 56 16.63 8.86 -3.36
C ALA A 56 16.56 8.66 -1.84
N ARG A 57 17.60 9.08 -1.10
CA ARG A 57 17.60 9.00 0.37
C ARG A 57 16.47 9.81 1.01
N GLU A 58 16.20 11.01 0.51
CA GLU A 58 15.11 11.85 0.99
C GLU A 58 13.75 11.21 0.71
N PHE A 59 13.58 10.56 -0.44
CA PHE A 59 12.36 9.84 -0.77
C PHE A 59 12.15 8.66 0.19
N PHE A 60 13.09 7.74 0.31
CA PHE A 60 12.99 6.58 1.20
C PHE A 60 12.78 6.99 2.67
N PHE A 61 13.50 8.00 3.14
CA PHE A 61 13.31 8.54 4.48
C PHE A 61 11.86 9.00 4.70
N THR A 62 11.28 9.70 3.72
CA THR A 62 9.90 10.21 3.81
C THR A 62 8.88 9.07 3.72
N GLU A 63 9.07 8.13 2.79
CA GLU A 63 8.21 6.98 2.58
C GLU A 63 8.18 6.08 3.82
N TYR A 64 9.34 5.72 4.37
CA TYR A 64 9.39 4.82 5.53
C TYR A 64 8.78 5.45 6.79
N ARG A 65 8.88 6.75 6.95
CA ARG A 65 8.18 7.47 8.03
C ARG A 65 6.67 7.44 7.86
N LEU A 66 6.18 7.54 6.62
CA LEU A 66 4.76 7.37 6.32
C LEU A 66 4.31 5.93 6.61
N ASN A 67 5.06 4.91 6.19
CA ASN A 67 4.73 3.52 6.49
C ASN A 67 4.67 3.28 8.00
N HIS A 68 5.62 3.82 8.77
CA HIS A 68 5.62 3.75 10.23
C HIS A 68 4.39 4.45 10.84
N LEU A 69 4.03 5.63 10.34
CA LEU A 69 2.84 6.36 10.81
C LEU A 69 1.56 5.55 10.55
N LEU A 70 1.40 4.98 9.34
CA LEU A 70 0.25 4.13 9.00
C LEU A 70 0.17 2.90 9.91
N PHE A 71 1.31 2.25 10.18
CA PHE A 71 1.36 1.06 11.05
C PHE A 71 0.91 1.34 12.48
N HIS A 72 1.15 2.55 12.99
CA HIS A 72 0.79 2.98 14.35
C HIS A 72 -0.42 3.92 14.38
N PHE A 73 -1.13 4.06 13.25
CA PHE A 73 -2.24 4.99 13.19
C PHE A 73 -3.40 4.50 14.07
N PRO A 74 -3.94 5.33 14.96
CA PRO A 74 -4.89 4.88 15.98
C PRO A 74 -6.31 4.64 15.46
N LYS A 75 -6.60 5.07 14.22
CA LYS A 75 -7.92 4.90 13.59
C LYS A 75 -7.86 3.87 12.48
N HIS A 76 -9.00 3.34 12.09
CA HIS A 76 -9.07 2.41 10.98
C HIS A 76 -8.69 3.07 9.66
N VAL A 77 -7.84 2.40 8.92
CA VAL A 77 -7.48 2.77 7.54
C VAL A 77 -7.91 1.64 6.62
N VAL A 78 -8.64 1.98 5.59
CA VAL A 78 -9.08 1.08 4.52
C VAL A 78 -8.27 1.38 3.27
N ALA A 79 -7.66 0.39 2.65
CA ALA A 79 -6.99 0.51 1.36
C ALA A 79 -7.79 -0.22 0.27
N ILE A 80 -8.13 0.49 -0.80
CA ILE A 80 -8.77 -0.10 -1.99
C ILE A 80 -7.67 -0.48 -2.98
N MET A 81 -7.27 -1.74 -3.00
CA MET A 81 -6.20 -2.26 -3.85
C MET A 81 -6.70 -2.61 -5.26
N ASP A 82 -7.50 -1.73 -5.87
CA ASP A 82 -8.05 -1.96 -7.20
C ASP A 82 -6.97 -1.76 -8.28
N GLY A 83 -6.52 -2.84 -8.90
CA GLY A 83 -5.44 -2.87 -9.89
C GLY A 83 -4.05 -3.08 -9.31
N VAL A 84 -3.03 -2.44 -9.90
CA VAL A 84 -1.61 -2.66 -9.52
C VAL A 84 -1.33 -2.15 -8.11
N THR A 85 -0.80 -3.04 -7.26
CA THR A 85 -0.37 -2.76 -5.88
C THR A 85 1.01 -3.38 -5.67
N MET A 86 2.08 -2.60 -5.83
CA MET A 86 3.45 -3.09 -5.83
C MET A 86 4.40 -2.15 -5.08
N GLY A 87 5.48 -2.69 -4.51
CA GLY A 87 6.52 -1.90 -3.86
C GLY A 87 5.97 -0.93 -2.82
N GLY A 88 6.19 0.38 -2.99
CA GLY A 88 5.63 1.42 -2.12
C GLY A 88 4.10 1.36 -1.96
N GLY A 89 3.36 0.84 -2.97
CA GLY A 89 1.92 0.59 -2.85
C GLY A 89 1.60 -0.48 -1.79
N VAL A 90 2.48 -1.48 -1.66
CA VAL A 90 2.38 -2.47 -0.59
C VAL A 90 2.66 -1.81 0.76
N GLY A 91 3.65 -0.92 0.84
CA GLY A 91 3.95 -0.14 2.05
C GLY A 91 2.79 0.74 2.51
N LEU A 92 1.96 1.23 1.59
CA LEU A 92 0.76 2.00 1.91
C LEU A 92 -0.40 1.09 2.36
N SER A 93 -0.60 -0.05 1.70
CA SER A 93 -1.77 -0.91 1.95
C SER A 93 -1.59 -1.86 3.13
N ARG A 94 -0.42 -2.48 3.29
CA ARG A 94 -0.19 -3.50 4.34
C ARG A 94 -0.44 -3.05 5.78
N PRO A 95 -0.12 -1.82 6.19
CA PRO A 95 -0.47 -1.33 7.51
C PRO A 95 -1.97 -1.13 7.75
N CYS A 96 -2.77 -1.04 6.67
CA CYS A 96 -4.19 -0.77 6.77
C CYS A 96 -4.96 -1.92 7.41
N ARG A 97 -5.97 -1.59 8.23
CA ARG A 97 -6.83 -2.57 8.90
C ARG A 97 -7.61 -3.41 7.90
N PHE A 98 -8.20 -2.75 6.89
CA PHE A 98 -8.94 -3.38 5.81
C PHE A 98 -8.21 -3.15 4.49
N ARG A 99 -8.03 -4.22 3.72
CA ARG A 99 -7.32 -4.22 2.45
C ARG A 99 -8.19 -4.94 1.43
N ILE A 100 -8.91 -4.14 0.66
CA ILE A 100 -9.95 -4.63 -0.24
C ILE A 100 -9.32 -4.89 -1.62
N ALA A 101 -9.32 -6.14 -2.04
CA ALA A 101 -8.90 -6.54 -3.38
C ALA A 101 -10.09 -6.55 -4.36
N THR A 102 -9.77 -6.44 -5.63
CA THR A 102 -10.74 -6.62 -6.73
C THR A 102 -10.19 -7.64 -7.74
N GLU A 103 -10.99 -8.04 -8.73
CA GLU A 103 -10.53 -8.89 -9.83
C GLU A 103 -9.36 -8.26 -10.62
N ARG A 104 -9.19 -6.95 -10.51
CA ARG A 104 -8.10 -6.20 -11.16
C ARG A 104 -6.81 -6.22 -10.36
N THR A 105 -6.87 -6.54 -9.07
CA THR A 105 -5.70 -6.53 -8.18
C THR A 105 -4.57 -7.36 -8.73
N THR A 106 -3.38 -6.76 -8.75
CA THR A 106 -2.12 -7.42 -9.08
C THR A 106 -1.09 -6.98 -8.06
N PHE A 107 -0.75 -7.89 -7.17
CA PHE A 107 0.22 -7.66 -6.10
C PHE A 107 1.59 -8.21 -6.49
N ALA A 108 2.66 -7.50 -6.15
CA ALA A 108 4.04 -7.99 -6.18
C ALA A 108 4.97 -7.15 -5.30
N MET A 109 6.10 -7.77 -4.92
CA MET A 109 7.29 -7.07 -4.41
C MET A 109 8.45 -7.33 -5.38
N PRO A 110 8.52 -6.57 -6.51
CA PRO A 110 9.43 -6.88 -7.62
C PRO A 110 10.83 -6.26 -7.45
N GLU A 111 11.20 -5.81 -6.27
CA GLU A 111 12.41 -5.03 -5.99
C GLU A 111 13.69 -5.78 -6.38
N THR A 112 13.73 -7.10 -6.24
CA THR A 112 14.87 -7.93 -6.65
C THR A 112 15.17 -7.84 -8.15
N GLY A 113 14.15 -7.59 -8.97
CA GLY A 113 14.30 -7.37 -10.42
C GLY A 113 15.05 -6.07 -10.78
N ILE A 114 15.23 -5.16 -9.84
CA ILE A 114 15.95 -3.90 -10.02
C ILE A 114 17.16 -3.76 -9.08
N GLY A 115 17.63 -4.89 -8.51
CA GLY A 115 18.78 -4.90 -7.62
C GLY A 115 18.51 -4.33 -6.22
N LEU A 116 17.24 -4.23 -5.82
CA LEU A 116 16.81 -3.83 -4.49
C LEU A 116 16.27 -5.06 -3.72
N PHE A 117 15.81 -4.90 -2.51
CA PHE A 117 15.13 -5.92 -1.71
C PHE A 117 13.71 -5.43 -1.37
N PRO A 118 12.75 -6.33 -1.06
CA PRO A 118 11.44 -5.95 -0.55
C PRO A 118 11.57 -5.14 0.74
N ASP A 119 11.40 -3.84 0.61
CA ASP A 119 11.45 -2.84 1.69
C ASP A 119 10.05 -2.58 2.30
N VAL A 120 9.71 -1.40 2.71
CA VAL A 120 8.40 -0.94 3.22
C VAL A 120 7.73 -1.91 4.21
N GLY A 121 8.52 -2.62 5.01
CA GLY A 121 8.05 -3.66 5.94
C GLY A 121 7.96 -5.06 5.32
N GLY A 122 8.38 -5.23 4.07
CA GLY A 122 8.33 -6.51 3.34
C GLY A 122 8.96 -7.66 4.09
N GLY A 123 10.14 -7.47 4.67
CA GLY A 123 10.82 -8.49 5.47
C GLY A 123 10.00 -8.99 6.65
N TRP A 124 9.19 -8.12 7.26
CA TRP A 124 8.36 -8.48 8.40
C TRP A 124 7.13 -9.31 8.00
N TYR A 125 6.35 -8.89 7.03
CA TYR A 125 5.12 -9.60 6.69
C TYR A 125 5.35 -10.79 5.75
N LEU A 126 6.30 -10.72 4.81
CA LEU A 126 6.61 -11.84 3.92
C LEU A 126 7.20 -13.03 4.70
N SER A 127 8.05 -12.78 5.71
CA SER A 127 8.63 -13.86 6.52
C SER A 127 7.60 -14.64 7.36
N ARG A 128 6.39 -14.11 7.50
CA ARG A 128 5.29 -14.72 8.28
C ARG A 128 4.26 -15.46 7.43
N MET A 129 4.43 -15.45 6.12
CA MET A 129 3.54 -16.19 5.23
C MET A 129 3.81 -17.69 5.33
N PRO A 130 2.76 -18.54 5.20
CA PRO A 130 2.90 -20.01 5.29
C PRO A 130 3.76 -20.55 4.14
N ASP A 131 4.27 -21.75 4.33
CA ASP A 131 4.91 -22.59 3.31
C ASP A 131 6.04 -21.91 2.52
N HIS A 132 6.72 -20.94 3.14
CA HIS A 132 7.77 -20.11 2.52
C HIS A 132 7.30 -19.30 1.30
N LEU A 133 5.99 -19.12 1.11
CA LEU A 133 5.43 -18.37 -0.02
C LEU A 133 5.87 -16.91 -0.02
N GLY A 134 6.02 -16.30 1.17
CA GLY A 134 6.56 -14.95 1.26
C GLY A 134 8.03 -14.85 0.81
N LEU A 135 8.85 -15.86 1.10
CA LEU A 135 10.21 -15.93 0.61
C LEU A 135 10.25 -16.08 -0.92
N TRP A 136 9.38 -16.92 -1.46
CA TRP A 136 9.22 -17.06 -2.90
C TRP A 136 8.82 -15.74 -3.57
N LEU A 137 7.82 -15.03 -3.02
CA LEU A 137 7.42 -13.70 -3.51
C LEU A 137 8.58 -12.70 -3.45
N ALA A 138 9.33 -12.69 -2.33
CA ALA A 138 10.46 -11.79 -2.12
C ALA A 138 11.59 -11.99 -3.12
N LEU A 139 11.94 -13.26 -3.40
CA LEU A 139 13.08 -13.60 -4.27
C LEU A 139 12.75 -13.52 -5.75
N THR A 140 11.51 -13.84 -6.13
CA THR A 140 11.11 -13.91 -7.55
C THR A 140 10.45 -12.63 -8.06
N GLY A 141 9.91 -11.78 -7.17
CA GLY A 141 9.06 -10.67 -7.56
C GLY A 141 7.78 -11.12 -8.28
N ALA A 142 7.33 -12.35 -8.02
CA ALA A 142 6.17 -12.94 -8.68
C ALA A 142 4.92 -12.08 -8.47
N ARG A 143 4.08 -12.05 -9.51
CA ARG A 143 2.79 -11.34 -9.47
C ARG A 143 1.69 -12.32 -9.11
N ILE A 144 0.89 -11.97 -8.12
CA ILE A 144 -0.27 -12.74 -7.69
C ILE A 144 -1.55 -11.91 -7.81
N LYS A 145 -2.69 -12.60 -7.80
CA LYS A 145 -4.01 -12.01 -7.99
C LYS A 145 -4.82 -12.01 -6.69
N ALA A 146 -6.04 -11.49 -6.76
CA ALA A 146 -6.90 -11.30 -5.60
C ALA A 146 -7.08 -12.57 -4.76
N ALA A 147 -7.36 -13.71 -5.38
CA ALA A 147 -7.56 -14.98 -4.65
C ALA A 147 -6.32 -15.40 -3.84
N ASP A 148 -5.12 -15.24 -4.43
CA ASP A 148 -3.87 -15.51 -3.72
C ASP A 148 -3.63 -14.46 -2.62
N CYS A 149 -4.02 -13.20 -2.87
CA CYS A 149 -3.91 -12.13 -1.86
C CYS A 149 -4.79 -12.42 -0.64
N GLU A 150 -6.01 -12.93 -0.82
CA GLU A 150 -6.88 -13.35 0.27
C GLU A 150 -6.29 -14.57 1.01
N LEU A 151 -5.88 -15.60 0.26
CA LEU A 151 -5.29 -16.82 0.82
C LEU A 151 -4.06 -16.52 1.70
N LEU A 152 -3.22 -15.57 1.29
CA LEU A 152 -2.00 -15.18 2.00
C LEU A 152 -2.19 -14.07 3.03
N GLY A 153 -3.42 -13.62 3.26
CA GLY A 153 -3.73 -12.52 4.18
C GLY A 153 -3.15 -11.17 3.76
N ILE A 154 -2.84 -11.01 2.47
CA ILE A 154 -2.46 -9.73 1.87
C ILE A 154 -3.70 -8.86 1.73
N ALA A 155 -4.79 -9.39 1.18
CA ALA A 155 -6.10 -8.79 1.24
C ALA A 155 -6.88 -9.33 2.45
N THR A 156 -7.78 -8.51 3.00
CA THR A 156 -8.74 -8.91 4.03
C THR A 156 -10.10 -9.23 3.42
N ASP A 157 -10.41 -8.61 2.29
CA ASP A 157 -11.71 -8.67 1.65
C ASP A 157 -11.58 -8.59 0.13
N TYR A 158 -12.59 -9.11 -0.56
CA TYR A 158 -12.73 -9.02 -2.01
C TYR A 158 -14.06 -8.40 -2.40
N ILE A 159 -14.03 -7.47 -3.35
CA ILE A 159 -15.22 -6.96 -4.02
C ILE A 159 -14.97 -6.87 -5.53
N GLU A 160 -16.04 -6.92 -6.32
CA GLU A 160 -15.95 -6.62 -7.74
C GLU A 160 -15.64 -5.12 -7.94
N SER A 161 -14.74 -4.79 -8.87
CA SER A 161 -14.32 -3.40 -9.12
C SER A 161 -15.52 -2.48 -9.43
N ALA A 162 -16.55 -3.00 -10.09
CA ALA A 162 -17.80 -2.28 -10.36
C ALA A 162 -18.54 -1.85 -9.09
N LYS A 163 -18.25 -2.45 -7.94
CA LYS A 163 -18.87 -2.13 -6.65
C LYS A 163 -18.05 -1.16 -5.79
N VAL A 164 -16.82 -0.85 -6.19
CA VAL A 164 -15.89 -0.01 -5.40
C VAL A 164 -16.52 1.33 -5.02
N GLU A 165 -17.07 2.07 -5.97
CA GLU A 165 -17.66 3.38 -5.71
C GLU A 165 -18.85 3.31 -4.76
N ARG A 166 -19.66 2.24 -4.83
CA ARG A 166 -20.78 2.01 -3.89
C ARG A 166 -20.26 1.74 -2.48
N VAL A 167 -19.22 0.91 -2.35
CA VAL A 167 -18.61 0.61 -1.05
C VAL A 167 -17.99 1.86 -0.45
N LYS A 168 -17.26 2.65 -1.24
CA LYS A 168 -16.70 3.93 -0.80
C LYS A 168 -17.79 4.88 -0.27
N ALA A 169 -18.88 5.00 -1.00
CA ALA A 169 -20.01 5.85 -0.57
C ALA A 169 -20.65 5.35 0.74
N GLY A 170 -20.77 4.04 0.92
CA GLY A 170 -21.30 3.42 2.16
C GLY A 170 -20.37 3.65 3.34
N VAL A 171 -19.06 3.45 3.16
CA VAL A 171 -18.04 3.63 4.21
C VAL A 171 -17.94 5.09 4.65
N VAL A 172 -18.03 6.04 3.71
CA VAL A 172 -17.99 7.48 4.00
C VAL A 172 -19.29 7.96 4.63
N GLY A 173 -20.43 7.35 4.27
CA GLY A 173 -21.75 7.74 4.77
C GLY A 173 -22.15 7.08 6.12
N ASP A 174 -21.59 5.91 6.44
CA ASP A 174 -21.84 5.18 7.69
C ASP A 174 -20.62 4.34 8.09
N PRO A 175 -19.67 4.92 8.80
CA PRO A 175 -18.45 4.23 9.22
C PRO A 175 -18.69 3.03 10.16
N GLY A 176 -19.85 2.96 10.83
CA GLY A 176 -20.23 1.82 11.69
C GLY A 176 -20.49 0.53 10.92
N HIS A 177 -20.69 0.57 9.60
CA HIS A 177 -20.88 -0.61 8.73
C HIS A 177 -19.57 -1.25 8.25
N ALA A 178 -18.43 -0.68 8.56
CA ALA A 178 -17.13 -1.23 8.15
C ALA A 178 -16.72 -2.51 8.93
N GLU A 179 -17.46 -2.91 9.96
CA GLU A 179 -17.15 -4.07 10.80
C GLU A 179 -18.11 -5.28 10.61
N THR A 180 -19.08 -5.20 9.70
CA THR A 180 -20.00 -6.31 9.37
C THR A 180 -19.74 -6.86 7.97
#